data_6fdd242aa4821e6e23a33ba1322ab85c
#
_entry.id   6fdd242aa4821e6e23a33ba1322ab85c
#
_cell.length_a   1.000
_cell.length_b   1.000
_cell.length_c   1.000
_cell.angle_alpha   90.00
_cell.angle_beta   90.00
_cell.angle_gamma   90.00
#
_symmetry.space_group_name_H-M   'P 1'
#
loop_
_entity.id
_entity.type
_entity.pdbx_description
1 polymer ?
#
loop_
_entity_poly.entity_id
_entity_poly.type
_entity_poly.pdbx_seq_one_letter_code
_entity_poly.pdbx_strand_id
1 'polypeptide(L)'
;MTGRYEVERVPPEKAEEALALLLRRYPPERRPRRREALLQRLTNDRAIPLELWQVVDRHPSSGKSACPRVVAAGLLEHQPGGTTMGSAPVVLNHRFLDAGILLLRKWREAVRNQGRRVLQILAEDHVLGQRQMLRQAGIPRLTSLLYMCCEVGESLEKPPWDGSPAKGGLFFEPLSDSPTTWSRLAAVVEKTYIGSLDCPEVSGLRTAEETLTAYRLAGAWRADLWFIVRLQEREIGCLLLGDRPTENCIELVYMGLLPEYRGHGLGSRLVDKAKSITVQLGRSRLVAAVDIRNWPAIRVYEQAGFYSVARADVFQEIFPPSNK
;
A
#
# COMPACT_ATOMS: atom_id res chain seq x y z
N MET A 1 3.90 9.54 -34.33
CA MET A 1 4.86 9.57 -33.17
C MET A 1 5.31 8.16 -32.73
N THR A 2 5.21 7.17 -33.57
CA THR A 2 5.34 5.74 -33.21
C THR A 2 6.76 5.15 -33.36
N GLY A 3 7.80 5.95 -33.52
CA GLY A 3 9.16 5.45 -33.73
C GLY A 3 10.22 5.87 -32.70
N ARG A 4 9.92 6.84 -31.84
CA ARG A 4 10.92 7.40 -30.92
C ARG A 4 11.07 6.58 -29.64
N TYR A 5 9.96 6.14 -29.05
CA TYR A 5 9.94 5.46 -27.77
C TYR A 5 9.60 3.99 -27.94
N GLU A 6 10.34 3.15 -27.23
CA GLU A 6 10.03 1.75 -27.03
C GLU A 6 9.66 1.51 -25.58
N VAL A 7 8.53 0.84 -25.35
CA VAL A 7 8.04 0.45 -24.01
C VAL A 7 8.22 -1.04 -23.85
N GLU A 8 8.92 -1.45 -22.83
CA GLU A 8 9.20 -2.86 -22.57
C GLU A 8 9.16 -3.21 -21.09
N ARG A 9 8.89 -4.49 -20.81
CA ARG A 9 9.10 -5.10 -19.51
C ARG A 9 10.56 -5.49 -19.38
N VAL A 10 11.15 -5.15 -18.25
CA VAL A 10 12.58 -5.32 -18.00
C VAL A 10 12.82 -6.58 -17.18
N PRO A 11 13.57 -7.56 -17.68
CA PRO A 11 13.94 -8.72 -16.89
C PRO A 11 14.99 -8.34 -15.82
N PRO A 12 15.06 -9.10 -14.70
CA PRO A 12 15.91 -8.75 -13.55
C PRO A 12 17.37 -8.50 -13.89
N GLU A 13 17.93 -9.25 -14.83
CA GLU A 13 19.32 -9.14 -15.27
C GLU A 13 19.64 -7.85 -16.05
N LYS A 14 18.63 -7.15 -16.55
CA LYS A 14 18.73 -5.86 -17.25
C LYS A 14 18.17 -4.69 -16.46
N ALA A 15 17.84 -4.88 -15.19
CA ALA A 15 17.09 -3.93 -14.39
C ALA A 15 17.87 -2.66 -13.98
N GLU A 16 19.17 -2.63 -14.14
CA GLU A 16 20.07 -1.62 -13.54
C GLU A 16 19.68 -0.18 -13.89
N GLU A 17 19.54 0.13 -15.17
CA GLU A 17 19.27 1.49 -15.63
C GLU A 17 17.85 1.96 -15.25
N ALA A 18 16.87 1.08 -15.40
CA ALA A 18 15.49 1.36 -15.01
C ALA A 18 15.35 1.56 -13.50
N LEU A 19 16.01 0.73 -12.69
CA LEU A 19 16.04 0.89 -11.23
C LEU A 19 16.77 2.17 -10.80
N ALA A 20 17.87 2.51 -11.44
CA ALA A 20 18.60 3.75 -11.15
C ALA A 20 17.72 4.98 -11.39
N LEU A 21 16.91 4.98 -12.46
CA LEU A 21 15.93 6.04 -12.72
C LEU A 21 14.80 6.02 -11.69
N LEU A 22 14.19 4.86 -11.45
CA LEU A 22 13.06 4.70 -10.52
C LEU A 22 13.44 5.14 -9.10
N LEU A 23 14.64 4.84 -8.67
CA LEU A 23 15.11 5.15 -7.31
C LEU A 23 15.41 6.63 -7.07
N ARG A 24 15.38 7.47 -8.12
CA ARG A 24 15.52 8.94 -7.95
C ARG A 24 14.42 9.56 -7.10
N ARG A 25 13.29 8.89 -6.96
CA ARG A 25 12.18 9.28 -6.05
C ARG A 25 12.54 9.22 -4.56
N TYR A 26 13.61 8.51 -4.22
CA TYR A 26 14.08 8.35 -2.83
C TYR A 26 15.35 9.18 -2.58
N PRO A 27 15.54 9.66 -1.33
CA PRO A 27 16.79 10.26 -0.90
C PRO A 27 18.00 9.33 -1.18
N PRO A 28 19.19 9.88 -1.53
CA PRO A 28 20.35 9.09 -1.94
C PRO A 28 20.74 7.97 -0.95
N GLU A 29 20.66 8.24 0.35
CA GLU A 29 21.04 7.30 1.42
C GLU A 29 20.11 6.08 1.51
N ARG A 30 18.89 6.17 1.01
CA ARG A 30 17.91 5.07 1.00
C ARG A 30 17.97 4.21 -0.26
N ARG A 31 18.61 4.70 -1.34
CA ARG A 31 18.62 4.04 -2.66
C ARG A 31 19.30 2.68 -2.67
N PRO A 32 20.49 2.48 -2.07
CA PRO A 32 21.18 1.20 -2.10
C PRO A 32 20.32 0.06 -1.53
N ARG A 33 19.79 0.27 -0.34
CA ARG A 33 18.93 -0.71 0.34
C ARG A 33 17.64 -0.99 -0.43
N ARG A 34 17.00 0.07 -0.98
CA ARG A 34 15.77 -0.08 -1.79
C ARG A 34 16.07 -0.83 -3.09
N ARG A 35 17.23 -0.60 -3.71
CA ARG A 35 17.68 -1.31 -4.90
C ARG A 35 17.78 -2.80 -4.63
N GLU A 36 18.50 -3.18 -3.58
CA GLU A 36 18.67 -4.58 -3.19
C GLU A 36 17.34 -5.28 -2.95
N ALA A 37 16.46 -4.67 -2.17
CA ALA A 37 15.13 -5.20 -1.89
C ALA A 37 14.28 -5.38 -3.17
N LEU A 38 14.32 -4.43 -4.11
CA LEU A 38 13.60 -4.55 -5.38
C LEU A 38 14.18 -5.63 -6.28
N LEU A 39 15.51 -5.75 -6.39
CA LEU A 39 16.15 -6.82 -7.17
C LEU A 39 15.80 -8.19 -6.60
N GLN A 40 15.85 -8.35 -5.28
CA GLN A 40 15.47 -9.58 -4.62
C GLN A 40 14.00 -9.97 -4.91
N ARG A 41 13.08 -9.00 -4.86
CA ARG A 41 11.67 -9.22 -5.19
C ARG A 41 11.45 -9.55 -6.67
N LEU A 42 12.12 -8.86 -7.58
CA LEU A 42 12.04 -9.13 -9.02
C LEU A 42 12.52 -10.55 -9.39
N THR A 43 13.47 -11.10 -8.59
CA THR A 43 14.07 -12.41 -8.85
C THR A 43 13.31 -13.55 -8.19
N ASN A 44 12.81 -13.35 -6.96
CA ASN A 44 12.42 -14.45 -6.07
C ASN A 44 10.94 -14.44 -5.67
N ASP A 45 10.21 -13.33 -5.82
CA ASP A 45 8.85 -13.22 -5.34
C ASP A 45 7.85 -13.77 -6.37
N ARG A 46 7.43 -15.03 -6.17
CA ARG A 46 6.38 -15.67 -6.99
C ARG A 46 4.99 -15.46 -6.42
N ALA A 47 4.86 -15.12 -5.14
CA ALA A 47 3.57 -14.97 -4.47
C ALA A 47 2.86 -13.67 -4.88
N ILE A 48 3.63 -12.58 -5.01
CA ILE A 48 3.18 -11.28 -5.53
C ILE A 48 4.12 -10.88 -6.67
N PRO A 49 3.82 -11.27 -7.91
CA PRO A 49 4.67 -10.95 -9.05
C PRO A 49 4.89 -9.45 -9.20
N LEU A 50 6.15 -9.06 -9.30
CA LEU A 50 6.60 -7.68 -9.52
C LEU A 50 7.14 -7.55 -10.94
N GLU A 51 6.64 -6.56 -11.67
CA GLU A 51 7.11 -6.24 -13.01
C GLU A 51 7.77 -4.88 -13.04
N LEU A 52 9.01 -4.83 -13.52
CA LEU A 52 9.69 -3.58 -13.84
C LEU A 52 9.48 -3.25 -15.30
N TRP A 53 9.09 -2.02 -15.58
CA TRP A 53 8.86 -1.51 -16.92
C TRP A 53 9.69 -0.27 -17.18
N GLN A 54 10.11 -0.10 -18.44
CA GLN A 54 10.85 1.07 -18.89
C GLN A 54 10.37 1.60 -20.23
N VAL A 55 10.72 2.85 -20.49
CA VAL A 55 10.62 3.47 -21.80
C VAL A 55 12.01 3.90 -22.24
N VAL A 56 12.42 3.43 -23.42
CA VAL A 56 13.71 3.75 -24.04
C VAL A 56 13.50 4.77 -25.14
N ASP A 57 14.20 5.90 -25.10
CA ASP A 57 14.33 6.85 -26.23
C ASP A 57 15.41 6.33 -27.19
N ARG A 58 14.99 5.81 -28.34
CA ARG A 58 15.89 5.26 -29.36
C ARG A 58 16.57 6.30 -30.23
N HIS A 59 16.02 7.53 -30.23
CA HIS A 59 16.51 8.64 -31.07
C HIS A 59 16.65 9.93 -30.25
N PRO A 60 17.61 9.99 -29.31
CA PRO A 60 17.83 11.19 -28.53
C PRO A 60 18.24 12.36 -29.45
N SER A 61 17.44 13.43 -29.42
CA SER A 61 17.47 14.55 -30.40
C SER A 61 18.66 15.50 -30.28
N SER A 62 19.71 15.23 -29.51
CA SER A 62 20.88 16.13 -29.41
C SER A 62 22.10 15.46 -28.80
N GLY A 63 23.21 15.45 -29.55
CA GLY A 63 24.54 15.12 -29.08
C GLY A 63 25.23 13.99 -29.86
N LYS A 64 26.55 14.01 -29.88
CA LYS A 64 27.46 13.09 -30.60
C LYS A 64 27.39 11.61 -30.14
N SER A 65 26.42 11.21 -29.32
CA SER A 65 26.23 9.81 -28.90
C SER A 65 24.73 9.48 -28.96
N ALA A 66 24.32 8.90 -30.09
CA ALA A 66 22.96 8.43 -30.34
C ALA A 66 22.68 7.07 -29.65
N CYS A 67 23.13 6.88 -28.41
CA CYS A 67 22.83 5.66 -27.68
C CYS A 67 21.42 5.72 -27.11
N PRO A 68 20.63 4.63 -27.25
CA PRO A 68 19.36 4.49 -26.56
C PRO A 68 19.51 4.69 -25.06
N ARG A 69 18.53 5.36 -24.42
CA ARG A 69 18.55 5.60 -22.97
C ARG A 69 17.20 5.42 -22.33
N VAL A 70 17.17 4.99 -21.09
CA VAL A 70 15.94 4.90 -20.30
C VAL A 70 15.48 6.30 -19.90
N VAL A 71 14.24 6.66 -20.26
CA VAL A 71 13.66 7.99 -20.03
C VAL A 71 12.43 7.97 -19.11
N ALA A 72 11.81 6.80 -18.92
CA ALA A 72 10.79 6.55 -17.91
C ALA A 72 10.91 5.15 -17.35
N ALA A 73 10.59 4.96 -16.08
CA ALA A 73 10.55 3.65 -15.42
C ALA A 73 9.44 3.58 -14.36
N GLY A 74 8.91 2.39 -14.12
CA GLY A 74 7.91 2.16 -13.10
C GLY A 74 7.69 0.68 -12.81
N LEU A 75 6.93 0.39 -11.75
CA LEU A 75 6.66 -0.94 -11.23
C LEU A 75 5.17 -1.25 -11.21
N LEU A 76 4.83 -2.47 -11.55
CA LEU A 76 3.52 -3.09 -11.32
C LEU A 76 3.67 -4.28 -10.40
N GLU A 77 2.76 -4.41 -9.46
CA GLU A 77 2.68 -5.50 -8.49
C GLU A 77 1.31 -6.17 -8.60
N HIS A 78 1.29 -7.46 -8.91
CA HIS A 78 0.07 -8.23 -9.16
C HIS A 78 -0.41 -8.92 -7.88
N GLN A 79 -1.35 -8.28 -7.20
CA GLN A 79 -1.90 -8.80 -5.94
C GLN A 79 -3.00 -9.86 -6.18
N PRO A 80 -3.27 -10.72 -5.18
CA PRO A 80 -4.46 -11.57 -5.15
C PRO A 80 -5.74 -10.79 -5.42
N GLY A 81 -6.80 -11.47 -5.85
CA GLY A 81 -8.08 -10.83 -6.09
C GLY A 81 -8.13 -9.93 -7.33
N GLY A 82 -7.23 -10.14 -8.30
CA GLY A 82 -7.30 -9.45 -9.58
C GLY A 82 -6.92 -7.98 -9.56
N THR A 83 -6.28 -7.47 -8.49
CA THR A 83 -5.79 -6.10 -8.43
C THR A 83 -4.33 -6.04 -8.83
N THR A 84 -3.98 -5.01 -9.60
CA THR A 84 -2.61 -4.63 -9.89
C THR A 84 -2.35 -3.28 -9.23
N MET A 85 -1.34 -3.23 -8.37
CA MET A 85 -0.86 -2.00 -7.76
C MET A 85 0.33 -1.46 -8.56
N GLY A 86 0.39 -0.15 -8.75
CA GLY A 86 1.51 0.51 -9.40
C GLY A 86 1.95 1.74 -8.62
N SER A 87 3.23 2.08 -8.74
CA SER A 87 3.69 3.42 -8.43
C SER A 87 3.78 4.21 -9.73
N ALA A 88 3.30 5.45 -9.73
CA ALA A 88 3.35 6.28 -10.93
C ALA A 88 4.78 6.37 -11.49
N PRO A 89 4.96 6.37 -12.82
CA PRO A 89 6.28 6.38 -13.44
C PRO A 89 7.16 7.53 -12.98
N VAL A 90 8.45 7.25 -12.85
CA VAL A 90 9.50 8.27 -12.73
C VAL A 90 10.05 8.55 -14.10
N VAL A 91 10.10 9.81 -14.50
CA VAL A 91 10.69 10.24 -15.77
C VAL A 91 12.05 10.92 -15.55
N LEU A 92 12.92 10.85 -16.54
CA LEU A 92 14.27 11.39 -16.46
C LEU A 92 14.28 12.90 -16.17
N ASN A 93 13.36 13.64 -16.81
CA ASN A 93 13.05 15.05 -16.57
C ASN A 93 11.70 15.41 -17.22
N HIS A 94 11.25 16.68 -17.09
CA HIS A 94 9.95 17.16 -17.57
C HIS A 94 9.73 17.01 -19.10
N ARG A 95 10.80 16.89 -19.90
CA ARG A 95 10.70 16.72 -21.37
C ARG A 95 10.23 15.32 -21.76
N PHE A 96 10.19 14.36 -20.83
CA PHE A 96 9.80 12.97 -21.04
C PHE A 96 8.48 12.60 -20.36
N LEU A 97 7.63 13.56 -20.06
CA LEU A 97 6.29 13.28 -19.53
C LEU A 97 5.45 12.44 -20.49
N ASP A 98 5.61 12.65 -21.80
CA ASP A 98 4.97 11.86 -22.86
C ASP A 98 5.40 10.38 -22.82
N ALA A 99 6.65 10.09 -22.51
CA ALA A 99 7.13 8.72 -22.29
C ALA A 99 6.45 8.07 -21.08
N GLY A 100 6.30 8.80 -19.96
CA GLY A 100 5.55 8.31 -18.81
C GLY A 100 4.07 8.08 -19.11
N ILE A 101 3.43 8.94 -19.91
CA ILE A 101 2.04 8.76 -20.35
C ILE A 101 1.92 7.49 -21.23
N LEU A 102 2.88 7.27 -22.13
CA LEU A 102 2.93 6.09 -22.97
C LEU A 102 3.05 4.81 -22.12
N LEU A 103 3.92 4.82 -21.11
CA LEU A 103 4.08 3.70 -20.16
C LEU A 103 2.76 3.39 -19.43
N LEU A 104 2.07 4.41 -18.93
CA LEU A 104 0.78 4.23 -18.25
C LEU A 104 -0.29 3.64 -19.17
N ARG A 105 -0.35 4.07 -20.44
CA ARG A 105 -1.27 3.50 -21.44
C ARG A 105 -0.96 2.03 -21.72
N LYS A 106 0.32 1.67 -21.82
CA LYS A 106 0.77 0.27 -21.96
C LYS A 106 0.44 -0.58 -20.74
N TRP A 107 0.56 -0.04 -19.55
CA TRP A 107 0.12 -0.74 -18.34
C TRP A 107 -1.37 -1.04 -18.34
N ARG A 108 -2.21 -0.08 -18.73
CA ARG A 108 -3.65 -0.28 -18.85
C ARG A 108 -3.99 -1.43 -19.82
N GLU A 109 -3.33 -1.47 -20.98
CA GLU A 109 -3.47 -2.55 -21.95
C GLU A 109 -3.02 -3.90 -21.38
N ALA A 110 -1.83 -3.96 -20.78
CA ALA A 110 -1.26 -5.17 -20.22
C ALA A 110 -2.13 -5.75 -19.11
N VAL A 111 -2.55 -4.91 -18.16
CA VAL A 111 -3.37 -5.29 -17.01
C VAL A 111 -4.74 -5.82 -17.47
N ARG A 112 -5.37 -5.14 -18.45
CA ARG A 112 -6.64 -5.58 -19.06
C ARG A 112 -6.47 -6.93 -19.77
N ASN A 113 -5.42 -7.09 -20.59
CA ASN A 113 -5.16 -8.32 -21.34
C ASN A 113 -4.83 -9.52 -20.45
N GLN A 114 -4.31 -9.28 -19.24
CA GLN A 114 -4.09 -10.28 -18.21
C GLN A 114 -5.38 -10.66 -17.44
N GLY A 115 -6.53 -10.07 -17.80
CA GLY A 115 -7.81 -10.33 -17.13
C GLY A 115 -7.86 -9.80 -15.69
N ARG A 116 -7.02 -8.81 -15.36
CA ARG A 116 -7.04 -8.18 -14.03
C ARG A 116 -8.25 -7.25 -13.90
N ARG A 117 -8.81 -7.15 -12.69
CA ARG A 117 -10.02 -6.36 -12.42
C ARG A 117 -9.76 -4.90 -12.12
N VAL A 118 -8.63 -4.60 -11.50
CA VAL A 118 -8.31 -3.26 -10.99
C VAL A 118 -6.85 -2.92 -11.29
N LEU A 119 -6.63 -1.72 -11.81
CA LEU A 119 -5.33 -1.04 -11.82
C LEU A 119 -5.40 0.13 -10.84
N GLN A 120 -4.61 0.10 -9.79
CA GLN A 120 -4.49 1.16 -8.80
C GLN A 120 -3.07 1.72 -8.79
N ILE A 121 -2.92 3.04 -8.92
CA ILE A 121 -1.62 3.69 -9.00
C ILE A 121 -1.53 4.80 -7.96
N LEU A 122 -0.45 4.78 -7.18
CA LEU A 122 -0.11 5.83 -6.23
C LEU A 122 0.75 6.92 -6.90
N ALA A 123 0.36 8.17 -6.74
CA ALA A 123 1.11 9.34 -7.15
C ALA A 123 1.58 10.12 -5.92
N GLU A 124 2.87 10.23 -5.74
CA GLU A 124 3.49 10.92 -4.61
C GLU A 124 3.64 12.42 -4.92
N ASP A 125 3.36 13.29 -3.93
CA ASP A 125 3.36 14.74 -4.11
C ASP A 125 4.72 15.31 -4.53
N HIS A 126 5.80 14.68 -4.06
CA HIS A 126 7.17 15.15 -4.29
C HIS A 126 7.79 14.66 -5.60
N VAL A 127 7.10 13.82 -6.38
CA VAL A 127 7.63 13.29 -7.65
C VAL A 127 7.04 14.03 -8.84
N LEU A 128 7.94 14.54 -9.69
CA LEU A 128 7.61 15.41 -10.81
C LEU A 128 6.59 14.79 -11.78
N GLY A 129 5.53 15.54 -12.05
CA GLY A 129 4.61 15.31 -13.17
C GLY A 129 3.70 14.09 -13.05
N GLN A 130 3.74 13.33 -11.95
CA GLN A 130 2.98 12.08 -11.81
C GLN A 130 1.48 12.26 -12.01
N ARG A 131 0.87 13.25 -11.34
CA ARG A 131 -0.56 13.56 -11.47
C ARG A 131 -0.94 13.97 -12.90
N GLN A 132 -0.07 14.74 -13.55
CA GLN A 132 -0.28 15.17 -14.94
C GLN A 132 -0.27 13.96 -15.87
N MET A 133 0.72 13.09 -15.77
CA MET A 133 0.84 11.88 -16.60
C MET A 133 -0.38 10.97 -16.43
N LEU A 134 -0.84 10.73 -15.19
CA LEU A 134 -2.00 9.89 -14.90
C LEU A 134 -3.30 10.45 -15.49
N ARG A 135 -3.54 11.77 -15.34
CA ARG A 135 -4.70 12.43 -15.95
C ARG A 135 -4.66 12.35 -17.48
N GLN A 136 -3.50 12.61 -18.11
CA GLN A 136 -3.35 12.55 -19.57
C GLN A 136 -3.34 11.11 -20.10
N ALA A 137 -3.02 10.13 -19.29
CA ALA A 137 -3.21 8.71 -19.60
C ALA A 137 -4.67 8.28 -19.47
N GLY A 138 -5.57 9.13 -18.92
CA GLY A 138 -6.99 8.83 -18.76
C GLY A 138 -7.29 7.92 -17.57
N ILE A 139 -6.42 7.87 -16.54
CA ILE A 139 -6.68 7.11 -15.31
C ILE A 139 -7.32 8.06 -14.31
N PRO A 140 -8.56 7.79 -13.84
CA PRO A 140 -9.27 8.68 -12.95
C PRO A 140 -8.65 8.68 -11.54
N ARG A 141 -8.65 9.88 -10.91
CA ARG A 141 -8.25 10.01 -9.51
C ARG A 141 -9.42 9.53 -8.61
N LEU A 142 -9.11 8.67 -7.68
CA LEU A 142 -10.05 8.13 -6.69
C LEU A 142 -10.09 9.00 -5.44
N THR A 143 -8.97 9.07 -4.73
CA THR A 143 -8.85 9.75 -3.44
C THR A 143 -7.41 10.17 -3.18
N SER A 144 -7.10 10.55 -1.93
CA SER A 144 -5.74 10.66 -1.40
C SER A 144 -5.61 9.84 -0.13
N LEU A 145 -4.44 9.26 0.07
CA LEU A 145 -4.04 8.65 1.34
C LEU A 145 -3.16 9.62 2.12
N LEU A 146 -3.41 9.75 3.40
CA LEU A 146 -2.51 10.35 4.37
C LEU A 146 -1.67 9.25 5.01
N TYR A 147 -0.36 9.39 4.95
CA TYR A 147 0.56 8.58 5.73
C TYR A 147 0.80 9.28 7.05
N MET A 148 0.44 8.61 8.15
CA MET A 148 0.49 9.16 9.48
C MET A 148 1.49 8.38 10.33
N CYS A 149 2.17 9.06 11.25
CA CYS A 149 3.18 8.50 12.13
C CYS A 149 2.93 8.95 13.57
N CYS A 150 3.10 8.04 14.51
CA CYS A 150 3.15 8.34 15.94
C CYS A 150 4.49 7.82 16.47
N GLU A 151 5.30 8.71 17.04
CA GLU A 151 6.50 8.31 17.79
C GLU A 151 6.05 7.66 19.10
N VAL A 152 6.55 6.46 19.35
CA VAL A 152 6.26 5.70 20.55
C VAL A 152 7.57 5.61 21.34
N GLY A 153 7.85 6.64 22.15
CA GLY A 153 9.10 6.71 22.92
C GLY A 153 9.11 5.77 24.13
N GLU A 154 10.30 5.49 24.64
CA GLU A 154 10.51 4.77 25.93
C GLU A 154 9.85 5.46 27.12
N SER A 155 9.40 6.70 26.96
CA SER A 155 8.79 7.56 27.98
C SER A 155 7.32 7.27 28.29
N LEU A 156 6.72 6.23 27.72
CA LEU A 156 5.44 5.75 28.24
C LEU A 156 5.74 4.94 29.50
N GLU A 157 5.75 5.62 30.66
CA GLU A 157 5.95 5.04 32.00
C GLU A 157 5.01 3.83 32.27
N LYS A 158 3.95 3.68 31.50
CA LYS A 158 3.11 2.47 31.40
C LYS A 158 2.66 2.29 29.96
N PRO A 159 2.75 1.08 29.41
CA PRO A 159 2.13 0.81 28.12
C PRO A 159 0.65 1.22 28.21
N PRO A 160 0.08 1.91 27.23
CA PRO A 160 -1.31 2.38 27.27
C PRO A 160 -2.32 1.24 27.44
N TRP A 161 -1.87 0.00 27.31
CA TRP A 161 -2.63 -1.23 27.54
C TRP A 161 -1.81 -2.18 28.43
N ASP A 162 -2.32 -2.50 29.63
CA ASP A 162 -1.67 -3.36 30.64
C ASP A 162 -1.99 -4.86 30.48
N GLY A 163 -2.69 -5.23 29.41
CA GLY A 163 -3.10 -6.64 29.18
C GLY A 163 -4.36 -7.04 29.93
N SER A 164 -4.85 -6.23 30.86
CA SER A 164 -6.09 -6.52 31.57
C SER A 164 -7.30 -6.34 30.62
N PRO A 165 -8.39 -7.11 30.80
CA PRO A 165 -9.65 -6.81 30.12
C PRO A 165 -9.98 -5.36 30.43
N ALA A 166 -10.05 -4.48 29.40
CA ALA A 166 -10.41 -3.10 29.59
C ALA A 166 -11.68 -3.03 30.43
N LYS A 167 -11.82 -1.98 31.24
CA LYS A 167 -13.12 -1.66 31.88
C LYS A 167 -14.18 -1.70 30.79
N GLY A 168 -15.02 -2.76 30.75
CA GLY A 168 -15.98 -3.01 29.68
C GLY A 168 -15.81 -4.30 28.90
N GLY A 169 -14.82 -5.18 29.24
CA GLY A 169 -14.71 -6.52 28.65
C GLY A 169 -14.18 -6.61 27.23
N LEU A 170 -13.37 -5.60 26.76
CA LEU A 170 -12.73 -5.66 25.45
C LEU A 170 -11.55 -6.63 25.46
N PHE A 171 -11.57 -7.60 24.54
CA PHE A 171 -10.57 -8.65 24.41
C PHE A 171 -9.99 -8.68 22.98
N PHE A 172 -8.65 -8.86 22.87
CA PHE A 172 -7.94 -9.01 21.62
C PHE A 172 -7.50 -10.47 21.46
N GLU A 173 -8.27 -11.23 20.69
CA GLU A 173 -7.99 -12.64 20.38
C GLU A 173 -6.96 -12.69 19.25
N PRO A 174 -5.72 -13.17 19.50
CA PRO A 174 -4.73 -13.27 18.45
C PRO A 174 -5.12 -14.35 17.44
N LEU A 175 -4.79 -14.14 16.18
CA LEU A 175 -5.02 -15.10 15.14
C LEU A 175 -4.15 -16.34 15.39
N SER A 176 -4.76 -17.53 15.31
CA SER A 176 -4.05 -18.80 15.28
C SER A 176 -3.90 -19.30 13.83
N ASP A 177 -2.93 -20.18 13.57
CA ASP A 177 -2.74 -20.79 12.24
C ASP A 177 -3.84 -21.84 11.90
N SER A 178 -5.06 -21.60 12.35
CA SER A 178 -6.21 -22.42 12.08
C SER A 178 -7.05 -21.86 10.93
N PRO A 179 -7.46 -22.67 9.95
CA PRO A 179 -8.38 -22.24 8.89
C PRO A 179 -9.68 -21.63 9.45
N THR A 180 -10.19 -22.15 10.57
CA THR A 180 -11.40 -21.65 11.23
C THR A 180 -11.21 -20.21 11.72
N THR A 181 -10.07 -19.90 12.34
CA THR A 181 -9.79 -18.53 12.85
C THR A 181 -9.59 -17.57 11.69
N TRP A 182 -8.99 -18.03 10.60
CA TRP A 182 -8.85 -17.23 9.38
C TRP A 182 -10.20 -16.87 8.77
N SER A 183 -11.11 -17.85 8.60
CA SER A 183 -12.45 -17.61 8.06
C SER A 183 -13.29 -16.70 8.97
N ARG A 184 -13.15 -16.83 10.31
CA ARG A 184 -13.77 -15.90 11.27
C ARG A 184 -13.27 -14.47 11.08
N LEU A 185 -11.94 -14.29 10.97
CA LEU A 185 -11.36 -12.98 10.73
C LEU A 185 -11.86 -12.38 9.41
N ALA A 186 -11.92 -13.17 8.32
CA ALA A 186 -12.44 -12.73 7.03
C ALA A 186 -13.89 -12.26 7.15
N ALA A 187 -14.75 -13.01 7.84
CA ALA A 187 -16.15 -12.62 8.06
C ALA A 187 -16.29 -11.34 8.90
N VAL A 188 -15.41 -11.12 9.89
CA VAL A 188 -15.39 -9.88 10.66
C VAL A 188 -14.93 -8.72 9.78
N VAL A 189 -13.85 -8.88 9.02
CA VAL A 189 -13.32 -7.84 8.11
C VAL A 189 -14.38 -7.42 7.10
N GLU A 190 -15.10 -8.36 6.49
CA GLU A 190 -16.17 -8.07 5.52
C GLU A 190 -17.27 -7.19 6.14
N LYS A 191 -17.70 -7.53 7.36
CA LYS A 191 -18.69 -6.73 8.10
C LYS A 191 -18.19 -5.32 8.43
N THR A 192 -16.88 -5.15 8.66
CA THR A 192 -16.29 -3.83 8.93
C THR A 192 -16.22 -2.93 7.69
N TYR A 193 -16.40 -3.46 6.48
CA TYR A 193 -16.49 -2.64 5.26
C TYR A 193 -17.84 -1.95 5.10
N ILE A 194 -18.88 -2.42 5.77
CA ILE A 194 -20.22 -1.81 5.71
C ILE A 194 -20.15 -0.36 6.20
N GLY A 195 -20.45 0.60 5.32
CA GLY A 195 -20.39 2.03 5.65
C GLY A 195 -18.99 2.55 5.99
N SER A 196 -17.93 1.87 5.53
CA SER A 196 -16.54 2.36 5.65
C SER A 196 -16.36 3.58 4.76
N LEU A 197 -15.58 4.57 5.27
CA LEU A 197 -15.11 5.72 4.51
C LEU A 197 -13.70 5.53 3.95
N ASP A 198 -13.10 4.37 4.16
CA ASP A 198 -11.77 4.04 3.66
C ASP A 198 -11.87 3.39 2.28
N CYS A 199 -11.68 4.20 1.24
CA CYS A 199 -11.78 3.78 -0.16
C CYS A 199 -13.07 2.97 -0.48
N PRO A 200 -14.27 3.50 -0.22
CA PRO A 200 -15.53 2.75 -0.36
C PRO A 200 -15.75 2.19 -1.77
N GLU A 201 -15.15 2.79 -2.79
CA GLU A 201 -15.27 2.38 -4.20
C GLU A 201 -14.60 1.04 -4.51
N VAL A 202 -13.69 0.57 -3.63
CA VAL A 202 -13.08 -0.76 -3.78
C VAL A 202 -13.83 -1.84 -3.03
N SER A 203 -14.86 -1.47 -2.25
CA SER A 203 -15.71 -2.41 -1.54
C SER A 203 -16.40 -3.34 -2.53
N GLY A 204 -16.33 -4.65 -2.29
CA GLY A 204 -16.91 -5.67 -3.17
C GLY A 204 -16.09 -6.01 -4.42
N LEU A 205 -14.98 -5.31 -4.71
CA LEU A 205 -14.06 -5.68 -5.79
C LEU A 205 -13.19 -6.89 -5.45
N ARG A 206 -12.99 -7.15 -4.17
CA ARG A 206 -12.29 -8.31 -3.61
C ARG A 206 -13.12 -8.91 -2.47
N THR A 207 -12.95 -10.20 -2.26
CA THR A 207 -13.44 -10.82 -1.03
C THR A 207 -12.56 -10.41 0.15
N ALA A 208 -13.07 -10.54 1.37
CA ALA A 208 -12.26 -10.30 2.56
C ALA A 208 -11.06 -11.26 2.62
N GLU A 209 -11.21 -12.51 2.17
CA GLU A 209 -10.12 -13.50 2.11
C GLU A 209 -9.02 -13.09 1.12
N GLU A 210 -9.39 -12.62 -0.08
CA GLU A 210 -8.43 -12.09 -1.06
C GLU A 210 -7.67 -10.88 -0.49
N THR A 211 -8.36 -10.02 0.25
CA THR A 211 -7.76 -8.83 0.89
C THR A 211 -6.80 -9.22 2.01
N LEU A 212 -7.21 -10.13 2.90
CA LEU A 212 -6.35 -10.65 3.96
C LEU A 212 -5.11 -11.35 3.39
N THR A 213 -5.29 -12.12 2.33
CA THR A 213 -4.17 -12.76 1.62
C THR A 213 -3.19 -11.71 1.07
N ALA A 214 -3.70 -10.63 0.47
CA ALA A 214 -2.86 -9.53 0.00
C ALA A 214 -2.11 -8.85 1.16
N TYR A 215 -2.76 -8.58 2.28
CA TYR A 215 -2.13 -8.01 3.48
C TYR A 215 -1.04 -8.93 4.05
N ARG A 216 -1.31 -10.25 4.10
CA ARG A 216 -0.33 -11.25 4.54
C ARG A 216 0.92 -11.27 3.69
N LEU A 217 0.77 -11.13 2.38
CA LEU A 217 1.87 -11.18 1.43
C LEU A 217 2.64 -9.85 1.29
N ALA A 218 2.03 -8.73 1.66
CA ALA A 218 2.61 -7.40 1.50
C ALA A 218 3.75 -7.05 2.48
N GLY A 219 3.99 -7.85 3.53
CA GLY A 219 4.97 -7.54 4.56
C GLY A 219 5.40 -8.72 5.42
N ALA A 220 6.12 -8.43 6.49
CA ALA A 220 6.48 -9.41 7.50
C ALA A 220 5.25 -9.79 8.35
N TRP A 221 4.45 -10.71 7.81
CA TRP A 221 3.25 -11.19 8.48
C TRP A 221 3.61 -12.04 9.71
N ARG A 222 2.84 -11.80 10.79
CA ARG A 222 2.89 -12.58 12.04
C ARG A 222 1.47 -12.77 12.53
N ALA A 223 1.07 -14.02 12.78
CA ALA A 223 -0.27 -14.34 13.24
C ALA A 223 -0.60 -13.69 14.58
N ASP A 224 0.37 -13.60 15.49
CA ASP A 224 0.24 -13.02 16.83
C ASP A 224 0.07 -11.48 16.82
N LEU A 225 0.19 -10.83 15.66
CA LEU A 225 -0.05 -9.41 15.46
C LEU A 225 -1.40 -9.10 14.79
N TRP A 226 -2.18 -10.13 14.48
CA TRP A 226 -3.51 -9.99 13.91
C TRP A 226 -4.55 -10.43 14.93
N PHE A 227 -5.56 -9.61 15.17
CA PHE A 227 -6.52 -9.81 16.25
C PHE A 227 -7.96 -9.70 15.74
N ILE A 228 -8.79 -10.66 16.18
CA ILE A 228 -10.23 -10.48 16.25
C ILE A 228 -10.52 -9.73 17.56
N VAL A 229 -11.23 -8.61 17.47
CA VAL A 229 -11.57 -7.79 18.63
C VAL A 229 -12.95 -8.20 19.11
N ARG A 230 -13.07 -8.53 20.41
CA ARG A 230 -14.30 -8.97 21.05
C ARG A 230 -14.70 -8.02 22.17
N LEU A 231 -15.97 -7.80 22.31
CA LEU A 231 -16.57 -7.16 23.48
C LEU A 231 -17.46 -8.21 24.15
N GLN A 232 -17.08 -8.64 25.33
CA GLN A 232 -17.64 -9.85 25.97
C GLN A 232 -17.53 -11.03 25.00
N GLU A 233 -18.65 -11.70 24.65
CA GLU A 233 -18.69 -12.86 23.75
C GLU A 233 -18.88 -12.48 22.26
N ARG A 234 -19.02 -11.19 21.92
CA ARG A 234 -19.31 -10.75 20.55
C ARG A 234 -18.07 -10.28 19.83
N GLU A 235 -17.86 -10.72 18.59
CA GLU A 235 -16.86 -10.21 17.68
C GLU A 235 -17.34 -8.84 17.17
N ILE A 236 -16.55 -7.79 17.41
CA ILE A 236 -16.94 -6.41 17.13
C ILE A 236 -16.05 -5.70 16.11
N GLY A 237 -14.95 -6.33 15.74
CA GLY A 237 -13.98 -5.73 14.82
C GLY A 237 -12.68 -6.51 14.74
N CYS A 238 -11.68 -5.87 14.16
CA CYS A 238 -10.34 -6.45 14.01
C CYS A 238 -9.26 -5.37 14.10
N LEU A 239 -8.02 -5.82 14.41
CA LEU A 239 -6.79 -5.03 14.42
C LEU A 239 -5.69 -5.88 13.78
N LEU A 240 -5.15 -5.42 12.65
CA LEU A 240 -4.11 -6.10 11.89
C LEU A 240 -2.85 -5.23 11.87
N LEU A 241 -1.76 -5.75 12.40
CA LEU A 241 -0.48 -5.05 12.49
C LEU A 241 0.60 -5.79 11.71
N GLY A 242 1.55 -5.06 11.14
CA GLY A 242 2.72 -5.57 10.46
C GLY A 242 4.00 -5.10 11.15
N ASP A 243 4.91 -6.03 11.48
CA ASP A 243 6.22 -5.66 12.02
C ASP A 243 7.17 -5.30 10.87
N ARG A 244 7.78 -4.11 10.95
CA ARG A 244 8.77 -3.61 9.98
C ARG A 244 10.09 -3.31 10.69
N PRO A 245 10.85 -4.35 11.07
CA PRO A 245 12.07 -4.20 11.87
C PRO A 245 13.09 -3.30 11.21
N THR A 246 13.20 -3.42 9.89
CA THR A 246 14.17 -2.66 9.10
C THR A 246 13.87 -1.17 9.02
N GLU A 247 12.61 -0.77 9.27
CA GLU A 247 12.15 0.62 9.29
C GLU A 247 11.94 1.10 10.73
N ASN A 248 12.19 0.22 11.71
CA ASN A 248 11.98 0.44 13.14
C ASN A 248 10.56 0.94 13.47
N CYS A 249 9.55 0.28 12.86
CA CYS A 249 8.15 0.65 13.08
C CYS A 249 7.22 -0.56 13.06
N ILE A 250 6.05 -0.39 13.65
CA ILE A 250 4.86 -1.20 13.42
C ILE A 250 3.97 -0.46 12.44
N GLU A 251 3.45 -1.18 11.45
CA GLU A 251 2.43 -0.67 10.54
C GLU A 251 1.04 -1.12 11.01
N LEU A 252 0.13 -0.18 11.18
CA LEU A 252 -1.29 -0.47 11.32
C LEU A 252 -1.82 -0.77 9.91
N VAL A 253 -1.85 -2.05 9.55
CA VAL A 253 -2.24 -2.54 8.21
C VAL A 253 -3.73 -2.35 7.98
N TYR A 254 -4.54 -2.70 8.98
CA TYR A 254 -5.99 -2.51 8.95
C TYR A 254 -6.56 -2.46 10.36
N MET A 255 -7.55 -1.61 10.56
CA MET A 255 -8.34 -1.53 11.78
C MET A 255 -9.80 -1.26 11.41
N GLY A 256 -10.71 -2.09 11.87
CA GLY A 256 -12.13 -1.94 11.59
C GLY A 256 -13.02 -2.32 12.78
N LEU A 257 -14.10 -1.59 12.94
CA LEU A 257 -15.20 -1.92 13.86
C LEU A 257 -16.49 -2.13 13.06
N LEU A 258 -17.34 -3.04 13.50
CA LEU A 258 -18.67 -3.21 12.97
C LEU A 258 -19.46 -1.91 13.15
N PRO A 259 -20.41 -1.56 12.25
CA PRO A 259 -21.11 -0.28 12.27
C PRO A 259 -21.71 0.09 13.62
N GLU A 260 -22.36 -0.86 14.28
CA GLU A 260 -23.04 -0.67 15.57
C GLU A 260 -22.11 -0.42 16.76
N TYR A 261 -20.81 -0.63 16.59
CA TYR A 261 -19.79 -0.37 17.63
C TYR A 261 -18.95 0.87 17.35
N ARG A 262 -19.23 1.60 16.27
CA ARG A 262 -18.55 2.87 15.95
C ARG A 262 -19.11 4.00 16.80
N GLY A 263 -18.30 5.06 16.99
CA GLY A 263 -18.75 6.23 17.76
C GLY A 263 -18.71 6.08 19.29
N HIS A 264 -18.30 4.92 19.82
CA HIS A 264 -18.28 4.64 21.27
C HIS A 264 -16.87 4.69 21.88
N GLY A 265 -15.90 5.34 21.22
CA GLY A 265 -14.52 5.45 21.71
C GLY A 265 -13.69 4.17 21.58
N LEU A 266 -14.23 3.10 20.99
CA LEU A 266 -13.51 1.82 20.88
C LEU A 266 -12.32 1.89 19.91
N GLY A 267 -12.36 2.75 18.89
CA GLY A 267 -11.24 2.95 17.97
C GLY A 267 -9.96 3.40 18.67
N SER A 268 -10.05 4.29 19.64
CA SER A 268 -8.91 4.73 20.47
C SER A 268 -8.29 3.55 21.23
N ARG A 269 -9.12 2.63 21.73
CA ARG A 269 -8.64 1.42 22.45
C ARG A 269 -7.86 0.46 21.54
N LEU A 270 -8.25 0.36 20.26
CA LEU A 270 -7.50 -0.41 19.26
C LEU A 270 -6.14 0.23 18.99
N VAL A 271 -6.09 1.55 18.88
CA VAL A 271 -4.83 2.29 18.72
C VAL A 271 -3.94 2.16 19.95
N ASP A 272 -4.49 2.24 21.16
CA ASP A 272 -3.75 2.02 22.41
C ASP A 272 -3.10 0.64 22.44
N LYS A 273 -3.83 -0.42 22.00
CA LYS A 273 -3.29 -1.77 21.86
C LYS A 273 -2.15 -1.82 20.86
N ALA A 274 -2.29 -1.17 19.69
CA ALA A 274 -1.24 -1.11 18.68
C ALA A 274 0.02 -0.39 19.21
N LYS A 275 -0.13 0.71 19.95
CA LYS A 275 0.99 1.43 20.60
C LYS A 275 1.69 0.54 21.63
N SER A 276 0.94 -0.19 22.46
CA SER A 276 1.53 -1.13 23.43
C SER A 276 2.36 -2.21 22.76
N ILE A 277 1.85 -2.79 21.66
CA ILE A 277 2.60 -3.80 20.88
C ILE A 277 3.86 -3.17 20.27
N THR A 278 3.78 -1.92 19.79
CA THR A 278 4.93 -1.19 19.25
C THR A 278 6.06 -1.09 20.28
N VAL A 279 5.72 -0.69 21.53
CA VAL A 279 6.68 -0.66 22.64
C VAL A 279 7.21 -2.05 22.98
N GLN A 280 6.33 -3.05 23.14
CA GLN A 280 6.71 -4.42 23.49
C GLN A 280 7.70 -5.05 22.50
N LEU A 281 7.58 -4.71 21.21
CA LEU A 281 8.49 -5.17 20.16
C LEU A 281 9.72 -4.28 19.98
N GLY A 282 9.92 -3.27 20.85
CA GLY A 282 11.06 -2.36 20.78
C GLY A 282 11.08 -1.52 19.50
N ARG A 283 9.92 -1.20 18.94
CA ARG A 283 9.83 -0.31 17.78
C ARG A 283 9.58 1.13 18.24
N SER A 284 10.17 2.09 17.52
CA SER A 284 10.07 3.50 17.89
C SER A 284 8.84 4.21 17.31
N ARG A 285 8.18 3.61 16.32
CA ARG A 285 7.08 4.26 15.59
C ARG A 285 5.93 3.32 15.28
N LEU A 286 4.72 3.87 15.36
CA LEU A 286 3.51 3.28 14.79
C LEU A 286 3.09 4.11 13.59
N VAL A 287 2.93 3.48 12.42
CA VAL A 287 2.58 4.16 11.16
C VAL A 287 1.26 3.63 10.61
N ALA A 288 0.52 4.48 9.92
CA ALA A 288 -0.75 4.12 9.28
C ALA A 288 -0.91 4.87 7.96
N ALA A 289 -1.65 4.29 7.01
CA ALA A 289 -2.18 4.99 5.86
C ALA A 289 -3.70 5.04 5.96
N VAL A 290 -4.30 6.20 5.67
CA VAL A 290 -5.75 6.40 5.80
C VAL A 290 -6.29 7.26 4.67
N ASP A 291 -7.47 6.92 4.13
CA ASP A 291 -8.17 7.75 3.16
C ASP A 291 -8.49 9.13 3.78
N ILE A 292 -8.19 10.19 3.07
CA ILE A 292 -8.45 11.58 3.54
C ILE A 292 -9.93 11.82 3.84
N ARG A 293 -10.84 11.04 3.27
CA ARG A 293 -12.29 11.10 3.52
C ARG A 293 -12.69 10.38 4.81
N ASN A 294 -11.82 9.53 5.37
CA ASN A 294 -12.07 8.80 6.61
C ASN A 294 -11.73 9.64 7.84
N TRP A 295 -12.41 10.80 7.93
CA TRP A 295 -12.21 11.74 9.03
C TRP A 295 -12.44 11.15 10.44
N PRO A 296 -13.32 10.13 10.67
CA PRO A 296 -13.42 9.51 11.98
C PRO A 296 -12.12 8.79 12.39
N ALA A 297 -11.49 8.04 11.46
CA ALA A 297 -10.22 7.39 11.73
C ALA A 297 -9.09 8.40 11.90
N ILE A 298 -9.04 9.45 11.07
CA ILE A 298 -8.04 10.53 11.19
C ILE A 298 -8.10 11.16 12.58
N ARG A 299 -9.31 11.49 13.08
CA ARG A 299 -9.50 12.02 14.44
C ARG A 299 -8.97 11.08 15.53
N VAL A 300 -9.25 9.79 15.43
CA VAL A 300 -8.73 8.80 16.39
C VAL A 300 -7.21 8.79 16.38
N TYR A 301 -6.60 8.83 15.21
CA TYR A 301 -5.14 8.86 15.06
C TYR A 301 -4.54 10.17 15.63
N GLU A 302 -5.08 11.32 15.29
CA GLU A 302 -4.61 12.62 15.79
C GLU A 302 -4.71 12.69 17.32
N GLN A 303 -5.82 12.26 17.91
CA GLN A 303 -6.01 12.19 19.37
C GLN A 303 -5.03 11.22 20.03
N ALA A 304 -4.59 10.20 19.32
CA ALA A 304 -3.56 9.26 19.77
C ALA A 304 -2.13 9.77 19.54
N GLY A 305 -1.94 10.99 19.02
CA GLY A 305 -0.63 11.60 18.82
C GLY A 305 0.01 11.30 17.47
N PHE A 306 -0.77 10.84 16.49
CA PHE A 306 -0.28 10.73 15.11
C PHE A 306 -0.26 12.10 14.44
N TYR A 307 0.72 12.27 13.56
CA TYR A 307 0.80 13.41 12.65
C TYR A 307 1.03 12.95 11.21
N SER A 308 0.61 13.75 10.25
CA SER A 308 0.78 13.43 8.83
C SER A 308 2.23 13.67 8.40
N VAL A 309 2.84 12.66 7.76
CA VAL A 309 4.24 12.72 7.28
C VAL A 309 4.33 12.75 5.76
N ALA A 310 3.32 12.27 5.06
CA ALA A 310 3.27 12.28 3.60
C ALA A 310 1.83 12.14 3.10
N ARG A 311 1.65 12.43 1.82
CA ARG A 311 0.39 12.23 1.11
C ARG A 311 0.67 11.63 -0.27
N ALA A 312 -0.22 10.74 -0.72
CA ALA A 312 -0.23 10.25 -2.08
C ALA A 312 -1.65 10.29 -2.65
N ASP A 313 -1.80 10.70 -3.91
CA ASP A 313 -3.07 10.55 -4.61
C ASP A 313 -3.19 9.13 -5.15
N VAL A 314 -4.39 8.55 -5.01
CA VAL A 314 -4.77 7.25 -5.55
C VAL A 314 -5.49 7.48 -6.86
N PHE A 315 -4.98 6.88 -7.91
CA PHE A 315 -5.62 6.80 -9.22
C PHE A 315 -6.04 5.35 -9.46
N GLN A 316 -7.24 5.13 -9.97
CA GLN A 316 -7.78 3.79 -10.11
C GLN A 316 -8.61 3.64 -11.37
N GLU A 317 -8.42 2.53 -12.07
CA GLU A 317 -9.28 2.08 -13.15
C GLU A 317 -9.80 0.69 -12.84
N ILE A 318 -11.11 0.50 -13.03
CA ILE A 318 -11.79 -0.79 -12.87
C ILE A 318 -12.09 -1.31 -14.28
N PHE A 319 -11.67 -2.53 -14.57
CA PHE A 319 -11.94 -3.20 -15.83
C PHE A 319 -13.15 -4.10 -15.68
N PRO A 320 -14.10 -4.07 -16.63
CA PRO A 320 -15.21 -5.03 -16.63
C PRO A 320 -14.65 -6.45 -16.77
N PRO A 321 -15.36 -7.46 -16.23
CA PRO A 321 -14.98 -8.85 -16.45
C PRO A 321 -14.89 -9.12 -17.94
N SER A 322 -13.83 -9.82 -18.35
CA SER A 322 -13.70 -10.27 -19.75
C SER A 322 -14.88 -11.19 -20.05
N ASN A 323 -15.76 -10.79 -20.97
CA ASN A 323 -16.72 -11.72 -21.54
C ASN A 323 -15.90 -12.82 -22.25
N LYS A 324 -15.77 -13.99 -21.62
CA LYS A 324 -15.28 -15.20 -22.25
C LYS A 324 -16.41 -15.86 -23.01
#